data_a16b157bb1c56ffb35146e72cd474d74
#
_entry.id   a16b157bb1c56ffb35146e72cd474d74
#
_cell.length_a   1.000
_cell.length_b   1.000
_cell.length_c   1.000
_cell.angle_alpha   90.00
_cell.angle_beta   90.00
_cell.angle_gamma   90.00
#
_symmetry.space_group_name_H-M   'P 1'
#
loop_
_entity.id
_entity.type
_entity.pdbx_description
1 polymer ?
#
loop_
_entity_poly.entity_id
_entity_poly.type
_entity_poly.pdbx_seq_one_letter_code
_entity_poly.pdbx_strand_id
1 'polypeptide(L)'
;MYKRQILRHRSFTFQEFSQRYADTNLLGIDIPIPELRRQDLENRQNSIDNIPEEIKIKFHQKIADLFKKSSNLYQEMLSDGIAKECARFILPLATPTRIYMTGSCRSWIHYIQLRTKVGTQKEHMDIAESCKKIFKEHFPNVSEAMDW
;
A
#
# COMPACT_ATOMS: atom_id res chain seq x y z
N MET A 1 3.81 -3.29 -0.21
CA MET A 1 4.42 -3.96 -1.39
C MET A 1 4.37 -3.10 -2.65
N TYR A 2 3.27 -2.46 -3.01
CA TYR A 2 3.15 -1.52 -4.14
C TYR A 2 3.94 -0.21 -3.98
N LYS A 3 4.42 0.14 -2.79
CA LYS A 3 5.33 1.28 -2.55
C LYS A 3 6.45 1.36 -3.58
N ARG A 4 7.11 0.25 -3.90
CA ARG A 4 8.18 0.21 -4.91
C ARG A 4 7.70 0.64 -6.31
N GLN A 5 6.43 0.40 -6.65
CA GLN A 5 5.84 0.84 -7.91
C GLN A 5 5.57 2.35 -7.89
N ILE A 6 5.12 2.90 -6.75
CA ILE A 6 4.92 4.34 -6.56
C ILE A 6 6.25 5.07 -6.72
N LEU A 7 7.30 4.63 -6.04
CA LEU A 7 8.63 5.27 -6.07
C LEU A 7 9.33 5.21 -7.44
N ARG A 8 8.83 4.42 -8.41
CA ARG A 8 9.34 4.42 -9.80
C ARG A 8 8.87 5.61 -10.63
N HIS A 9 7.89 6.38 -10.16
CA HIS A 9 7.43 7.59 -10.82
C HIS A 9 8.43 8.74 -10.59
N ARG A 10 9.49 8.79 -11.40
CA ARG A 10 10.65 9.70 -11.25
C ARG A 10 10.31 11.19 -11.38
N SER A 11 9.15 11.54 -11.91
CA SER A 11 8.67 12.92 -12.02
C SER A 11 8.05 13.47 -10.73
N PHE A 12 8.11 12.70 -9.64
CA PHE A 12 7.66 13.10 -8.31
C PHE A 12 8.82 13.18 -7.33
N THR A 13 8.67 14.01 -6.32
CA THR A 13 9.46 13.96 -5.10
C THR A 13 8.68 13.22 -4.02
N PHE A 14 9.40 12.49 -3.17
CA PHE A 14 8.82 11.65 -2.14
C PHE A 14 9.41 11.96 -0.77
N GLN A 15 8.56 11.96 0.26
CA GLN A 15 8.96 11.93 1.64
C GLN A 15 8.23 10.78 2.32
N GLU A 16 8.95 9.88 2.97
CA GLU A 16 8.39 8.69 3.60
C GLU A 16 8.67 8.68 5.09
N PHE A 17 7.67 8.19 5.85
CA PHE A 17 7.82 7.87 7.26
C PHE A 17 8.91 6.79 7.44
N SER A 18 9.93 7.11 8.23
CA SER A 18 11.07 6.22 8.44
C SER A 18 10.90 5.34 9.68
N GLN A 19 10.71 4.05 9.46
CA GLN A 19 10.70 3.03 10.52
C GLN A 19 12.07 2.82 11.19
N ARG A 20 13.11 3.46 10.71
CA ARG A 20 14.44 3.46 11.34
C ARG A 20 14.49 4.37 12.54
N TYR A 21 13.77 5.49 12.49
CA TYR A 21 13.82 6.54 13.51
C TYR A 21 12.55 6.64 14.33
N ALA A 22 11.43 6.21 13.80
CA ALA A 22 10.12 6.34 14.42
C ALA A 22 9.45 4.99 14.63
N ASP A 23 8.72 4.85 15.74
CA ASP A 23 7.88 3.70 16.01
C ASP A 23 6.69 3.66 15.04
N THR A 24 6.38 2.47 14.52
CA THR A 24 5.24 2.27 13.62
C THR A 24 3.90 2.60 14.28
N ASN A 25 3.80 2.49 15.60
CA ASN A 25 2.59 2.87 16.35
C ASN A 25 2.25 4.36 16.23
N LEU A 26 3.24 5.23 15.93
CA LEU A 26 3.00 6.65 15.69
C LEU A 26 2.12 6.91 14.45
N LEU A 27 1.95 5.93 13.57
CA LEU A 27 1.02 6.04 12.45
C LEU A 27 -0.44 5.87 12.88
N GLY A 28 -0.69 5.24 14.05
CA GLY A 28 -2.04 4.95 14.55
C GLY A 28 -2.85 4.06 13.60
N ILE A 29 -2.18 3.23 12.81
CA ILE A 29 -2.79 2.38 11.78
C ILE A 29 -2.42 0.94 12.07
N ASP A 30 -3.43 0.08 12.25
CA ASP A 30 -3.22 -1.35 12.36
C ASP A 30 -2.67 -1.93 11.04
N ILE A 31 -1.95 -3.05 11.15
CA ILE A 31 -1.47 -3.76 9.95
C ILE A 31 -2.69 -4.36 9.24
N PRO A 32 -3.01 -3.90 8.02
CA PRO A 32 -4.21 -4.37 7.33
C PRO A 32 -4.06 -5.83 6.90
N ILE A 33 -5.11 -6.61 7.11
CA ILE A 33 -5.18 -7.97 6.57
C ILE A 33 -5.40 -7.84 5.06
N PRO A 34 -4.54 -8.47 4.23
CA PRO A 34 -4.65 -8.36 2.78
C PRO A 34 -5.90 -9.07 2.25
N GLU A 35 -6.52 -8.50 1.23
CA GLU A 35 -7.54 -9.21 0.46
C GLU A 35 -6.92 -10.41 -0.25
N LEU A 36 -7.50 -11.60 -0.04
CA LEU A 36 -6.98 -12.84 -0.60
C LEU A 36 -7.60 -13.10 -1.97
N ARG A 37 -6.75 -13.19 -2.98
CA ARG A 37 -7.12 -13.46 -4.37
C ARG A 37 -6.30 -14.63 -4.92
N ARG A 38 -6.87 -15.38 -5.85
CA ARG A 38 -6.17 -16.47 -6.53
C ARG A 38 -5.21 -15.91 -7.57
N GLN A 39 -4.07 -16.57 -7.75
CA GLN A 39 -3.16 -16.27 -8.87
C GLN A 39 -3.86 -16.54 -10.20
N ASP A 40 -3.81 -15.57 -11.10
CA ASP A 40 -4.19 -15.75 -12.49
C ASP A 40 -3.16 -16.66 -13.19
N LEU A 41 -3.62 -17.71 -13.86
CA LEU A 41 -2.76 -18.70 -14.50
C LEU A 41 -2.20 -18.22 -15.84
N GLU A 42 -2.92 -17.32 -16.51
CA GLU A 42 -2.52 -16.76 -17.82
C GLU A 42 -1.65 -15.52 -17.65
N ASN A 43 -2.05 -14.62 -16.75
CA ASN A 43 -1.31 -13.39 -16.45
C ASN A 43 -0.73 -13.41 -15.03
N ARG A 44 0.57 -13.70 -14.93
CA ARG A 44 1.28 -13.77 -13.63
C ARG A 44 1.26 -12.47 -12.82
N GLN A 45 0.93 -11.33 -13.44
CA GLN A 45 0.83 -10.04 -12.75
C GLN A 45 -0.58 -9.77 -12.21
N ASN A 46 -1.55 -10.59 -12.58
CA ASN A 46 -2.94 -10.43 -12.21
C ASN A 46 -3.35 -11.39 -11.08
N SER A 47 -4.45 -11.09 -10.44
CA SER A 47 -5.10 -11.93 -9.44
C SER A 47 -6.62 -11.88 -9.61
N ILE A 48 -7.29 -12.99 -9.33
CA ILE A 48 -8.73 -13.18 -9.56
C ILE A 48 -9.40 -13.39 -8.22
N ASP A 49 -10.47 -12.64 -7.94
CA ASP A 49 -11.26 -12.79 -6.71
C ASP A 49 -12.27 -13.93 -6.86
N ASN A 50 -11.77 -15.17 -6.73
CA ASN A 50 -12.57 -16.38 -6.79
C ASN A 50 -12.18 -17.41 -5.73
N ILE A 51 -11.59 -16.97 -4.61
CA ILE A 51 -11.28 -17.85 -3.48
C ILE A 51 -12.58 -18.07 -2.69
N PRO A 52 -12.94 -19.33 -2.35
CA PRO A 52 -14.07 -19.63 -1.47
C PRO A 52 -13.96 -18.91 -0.13
N GLU A 53 -15.08 -18.43 0.39
CA GLU A 53 -15.13 -17.61 1.61
C GLU A 53 -14.56 -18.34 2.83
N GLU A 54 -14.81 -19.64 2.95
CA GLU A 54 -14.28 -20.48 4.02
C GLU A 54 -12.74 -20.45 4.05
N ILE A 55 -12.10 -20.47 2.86
CA ILE A 55 -10.65 -20.39 2.73
C ILE A 55 -10.16 -18.98 3.11
N LYS A 56 -10.88 -17.93 2.69
CA LYS A 56 -10.57 -16.56 3.07
C LYS A 56 -10.60 -16.39 4.59
N ILE A 57 -11.68 -16.80 5.24
CA ILE A 57 -11.85 -16.72 6.70
C ILE A 57 -10.71 -17.45 7.43
N LYS A 58 -10.43 -18.69 7.03
CA LYS A 58 -9.34 -19.51 7.61
C LYS A 58 -7.99 -18.81 7.58
N PHE A 59 -7.63 -18.23 6.43
CA PHE A 59 -6.34 -17.57 6.28
C PHE A 59 -6.30 -16.17 6.86
N HIS A 60 -7.42 -15.42 6.84
CA HIS A 60 -7.54 -14.13 7.52
C HIS A 60 -7.22 -14.28 9.01
N GLN A 61 -7.78 -15.28 9.68
CA GLN A 61 -7.53 -15.52 11.09
C GLN A 61 -6.06 -15.83 11.36
N LYS A 62 -5.45 -16.72 10.56
CA LYS A 62 -4.01 -17.05 10.70
C LYS A 62 -3.10 -15.85 10.45
N ILE A 63 -3.44 -15.00 9.49
CA ILE A 63 -2.69 -13.78 9.18
C ILE A 63 -2.82 -12.78 10.33
N ALA A 64 -4.03 -12.59 10.87
CA ALA A 64 -4.27 -11.72 12.02
C ALA A 64 -3.45 -12.14 13.24
N ASP A 65 -3.44 -13.44 13.56
CA ASP A 65 -2.65 -13.99 14.66
C ASP A 65 -1.15 -13.79 14.46
N LEU A 66 -0.65 -14.00 13.23
CA LEU A 66 0.74 -13.76 12.88
C LEU A 66 1.12 -12.28 13.02
N PHE A 67 0.27 -11.37 12.53
CA PHE A 67 0.52 -9.94 12.61
C PHE A 67 0.52 -9.45 14.06
N LYS A 68 -0.42 -9.94 14.88
CA LYS A 68 -0.46 -9.65 16.32
C LYS A 68 0.82 -10.13 17.03
N LYS A 69 1.26 -11.36 16.77
CA LYS A 69 2.51 -11.88 17.34
C LYS A 69 3.73 -11.05 16.93
N SER A 70 3.80 -10.68 15.64
CA SER A 70 4.88 -9.84 15.12
C SER A 70 4.90 -8.45 15.77
N SER A 71 3.74 -7.80 15.92
CA SER A 71 3.62 -6.50 16.56
C SER A 71 4.00 -6.56 18.05
N ASN A 72 3.55 -7.59 18.77
CA ASN A 72 3.89 -7.77 20.18
C ASN A 72 5.40 -7.95 20.36
N LEU A 73 6.03 -8.83 19.54
CA LEU A 73 7.46 -9.05 19.59
C LEU A 73 8.25 -7.78 19.26
N TYR A 74 7.79 -6.99 18.29
CA TYR A 74 8.39 -5.70 17.96
C TYR A 74 8.38 -4.75 19.18
N GLN A 75 7.26 -4.65 19.88
CA GLN A 75 7.15 -3.81 21.07
C GLN A 75 8.01 -4.33 22.23
N GLU A 76 8.07 -5.63 22.45
CA GLU A 76 8.96 -6.26 23.42
C GLU A 76 10.42 -5.92 23.16
N MET A 77 10.87 -6.08 21.89
CA MET A 77 12.22 -5.70 21.49
C MET A 77 12.54 -4.23 21.76
N LEU A 78 11.59 -3.32 21.52
CA LEU A 78 11.79 -1.90 21.82
C LEU A 78 11.83 -1.63 23.32
N SER A 79 11.00 -2.30 24.12
CA SER A 79 11.00 -2.16 25.58
C SER A 79 12.31 -2.65 26.21
N ASP A 80 12.94 -3.66 25.64
CA ASP A 80 14.25 -4.18 26.05
C ASP A 80 15.43 -3.36 25.49
N GLY A 81 15.14 -2.22 24.84
CA GLY A 81 16.15 -1.28 24.35
C GLY A 81 16.77 -1.65 23.01
N ILE A 82 16.23 -2.62 22.29
CA ILE A 82 16.71 -2.97 20.95
C ILE A 82 16.39 -1.81 19.97
N ALA A 83 17.38 -1.42 19.20
CA ALA A 83 17.24 -0.33 18.25
C ALA A 83 16.13 -0.58 17.22
N LYS A 84 15.32 0.45 16.90
CA LYS A 84 14.23 0.38 15.91
C LYS A 84 14.69 -0.16 14.56
N GLU A 85 15.91 0.17 14.13
CA GLU A 85 16.49 -0.32 12.88
C GLU A 85 16.71 -1.84 12.86
N CYS A 86 16.85 -2.46 14.03
CA CYS A 86 16.95 -3.92 14.20
C CYS A 86 15.56 -4.53 14.39
N ALA A 87 14.77 -4.01 15.33
CA ALA A 87 13.45 -4.53 15.65
C ALA A 87 12.51 -4.58 14.43
N ARG A 88 12.57 -3.59 13.53
CA ARG A 88 11.70 -3.53 12.33
C ARG A 88 11.84 -4.73 11.36
N PHE A 89 12.90 -5.54 11.45
CA PHE A 89 13.08 -6.68 10.56
C PHE A 89 12.03 -7.77 10.74
N ILE A 90 11.38 -7.84 11.90
CA ILE A 90 10.31 -8.81 12.17
C ILE A 90 8.93 -8.35 11.68
N LEU A 91 8.79 -7.07 11.28
CA LEU A 91 7.52 -6.53 10.84
C LEU A 91 7.11 -7.10 9.48
N PRO A 92 5.82 -7.48 9.31
CA PRO A 92 5.33 -7.97 8.02
C PRO A 92 5.47 -6.96 6.90
N LEU A 93 5.58 -7.44 5.66
CA LEU A 93 5.58 -6.57 4.47
C LEU A 93 4.30 -5.72 4.33
N ALA A 94 3.21 -6.13 4.99
CA ALA A 94 1.95 -5.41 5.04
C ALA A 94 1.97 -4.22 6.02
N THR A 95 3.05 -4.05 6.81
CA THR A 95 3.16 -2.94 7.75
C THR A 95 2.96 -1.61 7.02
N PRO A 96 2.02 -0.77 7.49
CA PRO A 96 1.69 0.48 6.84
C PRO A 96 2.84 1.49 6.91
N THR A 97 2.88 2.36 5.92
CA THR A 97 3.77 3.52 5.90
C THR A 97 3.00 4.74 5.43
N ARG A 98 3.54 5.92 5.66
CA ARG A 98 3.00 7.17 5.14
C ARG A 98 3.99 7.77 4.16
N ILE A 99 3.50 8.08 2.95
CA ILE A 99 4.29 8.70 1.90
C ILE A 99 3.61 9.99 1.48
N TYR A 100 4.36 11.08 1.48
CA TYR A 100 3.99 12.31 0.80
C TYR A 100 4.59 12.28 -0.61
N MET A 101 3.76 12.60 -1.59
CA MET A 101 4.12 12.55 -3.01
C MET A 101 3.77 13.89 -3.66
N THR A 102 4.75 14.59 -4.17
CA THR A 102 4.58 15.91 -4.78
C THR A 102 5.04 15.91 -6.23
N GLY A 103 4.23 16.44 -7.12
CA GLY A 103 4.51 16.53 -8.54
C GLY A 103 3.64 17.55 -9.26
N SER A 104 3.98 17.83 -10.52
CA SER A 104 3.16 18.67 -11.38
C SER A 104 1.82 18.01 -11.75
N CYS A 105 0.83 18.80 -12.19
CA CYS A 105 -0.42 18.25 -12.72
C CYS A 105 -0.18 17.24 -13.86
N ARG A 106 0.79 17.49 -14.74
CA ARG A 106 1.20 16.54 -15.79
C ARG A 106 1.67 15.21 -15.22
N SER A 107 2.46 15.23 -14.14
CA SER A 107 2.92 14.02 -13.47
C SER A 107 1.76 13.24 -12.87
N TRP A 108 0.81 13.92 -12.24
CA TRP A 108 -0.38 13.30 -11.68
C TRP A 108 -1.28 12.69 -12.75
N ILE A 109 -1.50 13.38 -13.89
CA ILE A 109 -2.25 12.82 -15.03
C ILE A 109 -1.59 11.53 -15.50
N HIS A 110 -0.28 11.53 -15.74
CA HIS A 110 0.45 10.34 -16.16
C HIS A 110 0.36 9.19 -15.15
N TYR A 111 0.53 9.48 -13.86
CA TYR A 111 0.41 8.49 -12.78
C TYR A 111 -0.98 7.85 -12.77
N ILE A 112 -2.04 8.66 -12.77
CA ILE A 112 -3.43 8.21 -12.75
C ILE A 112 -3.70 7.34 -13.98
N GLN A 113 -3.41 7.82 -15.18
CA GLN A 113 -3.62 7.07 -16.42
C GLN A 113 -2.89 5.72 -16.45
N LEU A 114 -1.69 5.67 -15.88
CA LEU A 114 -0.90 4.44 -15.85
C LEU A 114 -1.43 3.44 -14.83
N ARG A 115 -1.88 3.92 -13.65
CA ARG A 115 -2.16 3.07 -12.50
C ARG A 115 -3.64 2.72 -12.31
N THR A 116 -4.55 3.34 -13.05
CA THR A 116 -5.96 2.93 -13.13
C THR A 116 -6.22 1.87 -14.21
N LYS A 117 -5.18 1.44 -14.95
CA LYS A 117 -5.31 0.41 -15.99
C LYS A 117 -5.38 -0.99 -15.39
N VAL A 118 -6.13 -1.86 -16.07
CA VAL A 118 -6.17 -3.31 -15.82
C VAL A 118 -4.75 -3.89 -15.84
N GLY A 119 -4.45 -4.78 -14.89
CA GLY A 119 -3.11 -5.35 -14.71
C GLY A 119 -2.24 -4.59 -13.68
N THR A 120 -2.71 -3.44 -13.19
CA THR A 120 -2.13 -2.83 -11.98
C THR A 120 -2.57 -3.64 -10.75
N GLN A 121 -1.67 -3.81 -9.78
CA GLN A 121 -2.04 -4.43 -8.51
C GLN A 121 -3.24 -3.69 -7.90
N LYS A 122 -4.28 -4.42 -7.48
CA LYS A 122 -5.57 -3.85 -7.06
C LYS A 122 -5.43 -2.74 -6.02
N GLU A 123 -4.66 -2.96 -4.96
CA GLU A 123 -4.48 -1.98 -3.89
C GLU A 123 -3.81 -0.68 -4.40
N HIS A 124 -2.95 -0.78 -5.42
CA HIS A 124 -2.36 0.40 -6.05
C HIS A 124 -3.34 1.09 -6.99
N MET A 125 -4.16 0.31 -7.70
CA MET A 125 -5.23 0.84 -8.55
C MET A 125 -6.26 1.62 -7.71
N ASP A 126 -6.68 1.08 -6.57
CA ASP A 126 -7.63 1.73 -5.65
C ASP A 126 -7.09 3.10 -5.15
N ILE A 127 -5.79 3.17 -4.87
CA ILE A 127 -5.13 4.46 -4.52
C ILE A 127 -5.14 5.42 -5.73
N ALA A 128 -4.82 4.94 -6.92
CA ALA A 128 -4.80 5.77 -8.12
C ALA A 128 -6.21 6.29 -8.47
N GLU A 129 -7.25 5.47 -8.31
CA GLU A 129 -8.65 5.89 -8.47
C GLU A 129 -9.06 6.94 -7.43
N SER A 130 -8.62 6.78 -6.18
CA SER A 130 -8.85 7.78 -5.13
C SER A 130 -8.15 9.12 -5.49
N CYS A 131 -6.93 9.06 -5.98
CA CYS A 131 -6.22 10.24 -6.49
C CYS A 131 -6.95 10.88 -7.69
N LYS A 132 -7.48 10.06 -8.61
CA LYS A 132 -8.26 10.53 -9.75
C LYS A 132 -9.50 11.30 -9.30
N LYS A 133 -10.22 10.76 -8.30
CA LYS A 133 -11.41 11.43 -7.75
C LYS A 133 -11.05 12.81 -7.19
N ILE A 134 -10.01 12.91 -6.36
CA ILE A 134 -9.55 14.19 -5.80
C ILE A 134 -9.10 15.13 -6.92
N PHE A 135 -8.37 14.62 -7.92
CA PHE A 135 -7.91 15.44 -9.05
C PHE A 135 -9.08 16.03 -9.84
N LYS A 136 -10.15 15.27 -10.07
CA LYS A 136 -11.37 15.75 -10.75
C LYS A 136 -12.06 16.88 -9.98
N GLU A 137 -12.10 16.81 -8.65
CA GLU A 137 -12.69 17.82 -7.79
C GLU A 137 -11.92 19.15 -7.86
N HIS A 138 -10.58 19.10 -7.94
CA HIS A 138 -9.73 20.30 -7.91
C HIS A 138 -9.36 20.84 -9.31
N PHE A 139 -9.40 20.00 -10.34
CA PHE A 139 -9.04 20.36 -11.72
C PHE A 139 -10.11 19.90 -12.72
N PRO A 140 -11.36 20.40 -12.61
CA PRO A 140 -12.48 19.92 -13.43
C PRO A 140 -12.25 20.11 -14.94
N ASN A 141 -11.78 21.27 -15.37
CA ASN A 141 -11.54 21.56 -16.80
C ASN A 141 -10.46 20.65 -17.42
N VAL A 142 -9.41 20.34 -16.63
CA VAL A 142 -8.37 19.42 -17.08
C VAL A 142 -8.91 18.00 -17.15
N SER A 143 -9.75 17.62 -16.20
CA SER A 143 -10.36 16.29 -16.14
C SER A 143 -11.34 16.07 -17.30
N GLU A 144 -12.13 17.08 -17.66
CA GLU A 144 -13.00 17.07 -18.84
C GLU A 144 -12.19 16.89 -20.13
N ALA A 145 -11.09 17.63 -20.29
CA ALA A 145 -10.20 17.51 -21.44
C ALA A 145 -9.49 16.13 -21.53
N MET A 146 -9.48 15.36 -20.44
CA MET A 146 -8.91 14.02 -20.35
C MET A 146 -9.97 12.90 -20.44
N ASP A 147 -11.24 13.23 -20.67
CA ASP A 147 -12.39 12.30 -20.68
C ASP A 147 -12.50 11.48 -19.37
N TRP A 148 -12.34 12.12 -18.24
CA TRP A 148 -12.34 11.45 -16.91
C TRP A 148 -13.67 11.58 -16.17
#